data_65afe936b3e179e929e2b85b138c157f
#
_entry.id   65afe936b3e179e929e2b85b138c157f
#
_cell.length_a   1.000
_cell.length_b   1.000
_cell.length_c   1.000
_cell.angle_alpha   90.00
_cell.angle_beta   90.00
_cell.angle_gamma   90.00
#
_symmetry.space_group_name_H-M   'P 1'
#
loop_
_entity.id
_entity.type
_entity.pdbx_description
1 polymer ?
#
loop_
_entity_poly.entity_id
_entity_poly.type
_entity_poly.pdbx_seq_one_letter_code
_entity_poly.pdbx_strand_id
1 'polypeptide(L)'
;MVQGLPAWDYACCAEPILRMEEVAPTRIHVRQCCHPAGKTCRTEFEVLQRVPAHGGLPDLSLLRCKPHTGRMHQIRVHAAYLRCPLVGDKIYGGNEQNYLDFIESGWTPHLAARLLLPRHALHAAALAFPLAGRIINVTSPMPNDMRQLLESGAH
;
A
#
# COMPACT_ATOMS: atom_id res chain seq x y z
N MET A 1 -3.60 -2.88 -3.83
CA MET A 1 -3.65 -4.32 -3.49
C MET A 1 -2.76 -4.55 -2.29
N VAL A 2 -3.19 -5.34 -1.34
CA VAL A 2 -2.50 -5.63 -0.09
C VAL A 2 -2.29 -7.13 0.09
N GLN A 3 -1.35 -7.50 0.95
CA GLN A 3 -1.14 -8.86 1.42
C GLN A 3 -2.12 -9.16 2.56
N GLY A 4 -2.65 -10.39 2.60
CA GLY A 4 -3.56 -10.91 3.61
C GLY A 4 -5.03 -10.70 3.29
N LEU A 5 -5.88 -11.31 4.13
CA LEU A 5 -7.34 -11.23 4.08
C LEU A 5 -7.84 -10.47 5.31
N PRO A 6 -8.05 -9.15 5.25
CA PRO A 6 -8.59 -8.40 6.38
C PRO A 6 -9.91 -9.01 6.87
N ALA A 7 -10.10 -9.13 8.19
CA ALA A 7 -11.34 -9.60 8.78
C ALA A 7 -12.48 -8.55 8.73
N TRP A 8 -12.16 -7.31 8.36
CA TRP A 8 -13.08 -6.19 8.22
C TRP A 8 -13.40 -5.92 6.73
N ASP A 9 -14.61 -5.46 6.44
CA ASP A 9 -14.98 -4.98 5.10
C ASP A 9 -14.68 -3.50 4.91
N TYR A 10 -14.68 -2.75 6.01
CA TYR A 10 -14.35 -1.33 6.06
C TYR A 10 -13.49 -1.02 7.28
N ALA A 11 -12.51 -0.15 7.12
CA ALA A 11 -11.69 0.38 8.21
C ALA A 11 -11.37 1.85 7.99
N CYS A 12 -11.26 2.60 9.10
CA CYS A 12 -10.78 3.97 9.09
C CYS A 12 -9.53 4.05 9.98
N CYS A 13 -8.40 4.42 9.39
CA CYS A 13 -7.17 4.67 10.12
C CYS A 13 -6.94 6.18 10.24
N ALA A 14 -6.89 6.68 11.46
CA ALA A 14 -6.64 8.09 11.78
C ALA A 14 -5.34 8.28 12.60
N GLU A 15 -4.48 7.27 12.61
CA GLU A 15 -3.21 7.32 13.32
C GLU A 15 -2.29 8.40 12.75
N PRO A 16 -1.76 9.33 13.57
CA PRO A 16 -0.86 10.36 13.10
C PRO A 16 0.45 9.76 12.57
N ILE A 17 1.05 10.43 11.58
CA ILE A 17 2.26 9.95 10.89
C ILE A 17 3.45 10.85 11.19
N LEU A 18 4.57 10.23 11.54
CA LEU A 18 5.85 10.84 11.84
C LEU A 18 6.98 10.12 11.08
N ARG A 19 8.11 10.80 10.88
CA ARG A 19 9.30 10.13 10.35
C ARG A 19 9.83 9.11 11.35
N MET A 20 10.18 7.94 10.86
CA MET A 20 10.71 6.86 11.73
C MET A 20 11.99 7.28 12.46
N GLU A 21 12.85 8.06 11.81
CA GLU A 21 14.13 8.55 12.39
C GLU A 21 13.95 9.47 13.62
N GLU A 22 12.76 10.08 13.79
CA GLU A 22 12.44 10.89 14.98
C GLU A 22 12.05 10.02 16.19
N VAL A 23 11.80 8.74 15.98
CA VAL A 23 11.33 7.79 17.03
C VAL A 23 12.40 6.75 17.35
N ALA A 24 13.05 6.22 16.32
CA ALA A 24 14.02 5.15 16.46
C ALA A 24 15.05 5.18 15.31
N PRO A 25 16.27 4.65 15.53
CA PRO A 25 17.24 4.48 14.47
C PRO A 25 16.66 3.68 13.30
N THR A 26 16.88 4.16 12.08
CA THR A 26 16.47 3.48 10.85
C THR A 26 17.52 3.67 9.75
N ARG A 27 17.71 2.64 8.93
CA ARG A 27 18.54 2.70 7.72
C ARG A 27 17.80 3.27 6.51
N ILE A 28 16.49 3.52 6.66
CA ILE A 28 15.60 4.04 5.60
C ILE A 28 15.08 5.41 6.00
N HIS A 29 15.80 6.46 5.67
CA HIS A 29 15.49 7.84 6.09
C HIS A 29 14.11 8.35 5.64
N VAL A 30 13.55 7.82 4.54
CA VAL A 30 12.21 8.19 4.05
C VAL A 30 11.08 7.41 4.75
N ARG A 31 11.42 6.45 5.63
CA ARG A 31 10.42 5.63 6.33
C ARG A 31 9.60 6.47 7.29
N GLN A 32 8.30 6.25 7.27
CA GLN A 32 7.33 6.86 8.18
C GLN A 32 6.80 5.79 9.14
N CYS A 33 6.20 6.23 10.25
CA CYS A 33 5.50 5.35 11.20
C CYS A 33 4.25 6.04 11.75
N CYS A 34 3.30 5.25 12.24
CA CYS A 34 2.20 5.77 13.06
C CYS A 34 2.75 6.07 14.46
N HIS A 35 2.56 7.31 14.93
CA HIS A 35 3.03 7.76 16.25
C HIS A 35 2.20 8.94 16.75
N PRO A 36 1.83 9.00 18.05
CA PRO A 36 0.99 10.08 18.59
C PRO A 36 1.52 11.50 18.38
N ALA A 37 2.85 11.70 18.36
CA ALA A 37 3.46 12.99 18.10
C ALA A 37 3.50 13.37 16.61
N GLY A 38 2.95 12.52 15.72
CA GLY A 38 2.94 12.73 14.29
C GLY A 38 1.91 13.74 13.81
N LYS A 39 1.93 14.00 12.51
CA LYS A 39 0.95 14.87 11.85
C LYS A 39 -0.36 14.13 11.67
N THR A 40 -1.47 14.73 12.11
CA THR A 40 -2.80 14.18 11.94
C THR A 40 -3.11 13.86 10.48
N CYS A 41 -3.72 12.71 10.25
CA CYS A 41 -4.13 12.24 8.93
C CYS A 41 -5.25 11.21 9.07
N ARG A 42 -5.93 10.92 7.95
CA ARG A 42 -7.03 9.96 7.92
C ARG A 42 -7.08 9.27 6.57
N THR A 43 -7.22 7.95 6.59
CA THR A 43 -7.43 7.12 5.40
C THR A 43 -8.58 6.13 5.66
N GLU A 44 -9.52 6.06 4.76
CA GLU A 44 -10.56 5.04 4.74
C GLU A 44 -10.15 3.91 3.79
N PHE A 45 -10.46 2.69 4.18
CA PHE A 45 -10.21 1.47 3.42
C PHE A 45 -11.50 0.67 3.31
N GLU A 46 -11.83 0.21 2.12
CA GLU A 46 -12.94 -0.67 1.82
C GLU A 46 -12.41 -1.89 1.05
N VAL A 47 -12.78 -3.08 1.49
CA VAL A 47 -12.40 -4.33 0.80
C VAL A 47 -13.31 -4.52 -0.40
N LEU A 48 -12.74 -4.52 -1.60
CA LEU A 48 -13.46 -4.78 -2.85
C LEU A 48 -13.44 -6.25 -3.22
N GLN A 49 -12.35 -6.94 -2.92
CA GLN A 49 -12.18 -8.35 -3.24
C GLN A 49 -11.16 -8.99 -2.29
N ARG A 50 -11.42 -10.21 -1.87
CA ARG A 50 -10.47 -11.09 -1.18
C ARG A 50 -10.10 -12.23 -2.11
N VAL A 51 -8.81 -12.51 -2.21
CA VAL A 51 -8.24 -13.58 -3.05
C VAL A 51 -7.42 -14.48 -2.12
N PRO A 52 -7.99 -15.60 -1.66
CA PRO A 52 -7.26 -16.58 -0.86
C PRO A 52 -6.03 -17.12 -1.60
N ALA A 53 -5.06 -17.60 -0.84
CA ALA A 53 -3.83 -18.19 -1.36
C ALA A 53 -4.13 -19.25 -2.42
N HIS A 54 -3.51 -19.10 -3.60
CA HIS A 54 -3.75 -19.97 -4.75
C HIS A 54 -2.54 -19.97 -5.69
N GLY A 55 -2.24 -21.13 -6.32
CA GLY A 55 -1.22 -21.21 -7.36
C GLY A 55 0.18 -20.73 -6.94
N GLY A 56 0.53 -20.83 -5.66
CA GLY A 56 1.79 -20.32 -5.11
C GLY A 56 1.76 -18.83 -4.73
N LEU A 57 0.65 -18.11 -4.95
CA LEU A 57 0.43 -16.76 -4.45
C LEU A 57 -0.07 -16.80 -3.00
N PRO A 58 0.33 -15.85 -2.14
CA PRO A 58 -0.23 -15.69 -0.80
C PRO A 58 -1.65 -15.13 -0.85
N ASP A 59 -2.29 -15.07 0.32
CA ASP A 59 -3.53 -14.32 0.50
C ASP A 59 -3.37 -12.86 0.06
N LEU A 60 -4.28 -12.38 -0.78
CA LEU A 60 -4.28 -11.01 -1.30
C LEU A 60 -5.66 -10.38 -1.14
N SER A 61 -5.71 -9.05 -1.07
CA SER A 61 -6.95 -8.30 -1.13
C SER A 61 -6.84 -7.05 -1.97
N LEU A 62 -7.89 -6.75 -2.72
CA LEU A 62 -8.05 -5.46 -3.40
C LEU A 62 -8.80 -4.52 -2.47
N LEU A 63 -8.18 -3.40 -2.12
CA LEU A 63 -8.79 -2.35 -1.31
C LEU A 63 -9.02 -1.08 -2.14
N ARG A 64 -10.16 -0.44 -1.91
CA ARG A 64 -10.35 0.98 -2.22
C ARG A 64 -9.82 1.79 -1.05
N CYS A 65 -8.93 2.74 -1.34
CA CYS A 65 -8.34 3.62 -0.34
C CYS A 65 -8.75 5.05 -0.63
N LYS A 66 -9.32 5.74 0.37
CA LYS A 66 -9.70 7.15 0.28
C LYS A 66 -8.92 7.97 1.32
N PRO A 67 -7.80 8.59 0.93
CA PRO A 67 -7.07 9.48 1.82
C PRO A 67 -7.81 10.82 1.93
N HIS A 68 -7.99 11.32 3.17
CA HIS A 68 -8.55 12.66 3.45
C HIS A 68 -7.47 13.72 3.62
N THR A 69 -6.22 13.28 3.70
CA THR A 69 -5.01 14.10 3.83
C THR A 69 -3.92 13.49 2.94
N GLY A 70 -2.82 14.23 2.69
CA GLY A 70 -1.72 13.80 1.82
C GLY A 70 -0.38 13.76 2.54
N ARG A 71 -0.22 12.96 3.62
CA ARG A 71 1.08 12.80 4.28
C ARG A 71 1.96 11.83 3.49
N MET A 72 3.27 12.02 3.62
CA MET A 72 4.25 11.13 2.96
C MET A 72 3.96 9.66 3.30
N HIS A 73 3.85 8.81 2.29
CA HIS A 73 3.56 7.39 2.39
C HIS A 73 2.25 7.02 3.13
N GLN A 74 1.33 7.96 3.33
CA GLN A 74 0.16 7.82 4.21
C GLN A 74 -0.59 6.50 4.02
N ILE A 75 -1.05 6.19 2.80
CA ILE A 75 -1.80 4.96 2.52
C ILE A 75 -0.96 3.72 2.85
N ARG A 76 0.34 3.75 2.52
CA ARG A 76 1.26 2.63 2.72
C ARG A 76 1.49 2.35 4.21
N VAL A 77 1.71 3.40 5.01
CA VAL A 77 1.91 3.32 6.47
C VAL A 77 0.64 2.84 7.15
N HIS A 78 -0.52 3.42 6.82
CA HIS A 78 -1.80 3.04 7.40
C HIS A 78 -2.19 1.60 7.05
N ALA A 79 -1.97 1.16 5.80
CA ALA A 79 -2.21 -0.23 5.41
C ALA A 79 -1.32 -1.21 6.20
N ALA A 80 -0.04 -0.89 6.36
CA ALA A 80 0.88 -1.69 7.17
C ALA A 80 0.51 -1.68 8.66
N TYR A 81 0.05 -0.56 9.20
CA TYR A 81 -0.46 -0.44 10.58
C TYR A 81 -1.67 -1.36 10.81
N LEU A 82 -2.57 -1.43 9.83
CA LEU A 82 -3.73 -2.33 9.83
C LEU A 82 -3.36 -3.80 9.50
N ARG A 83 -2.07 -4.14 9.48
CA ARG A 83 -1.55 -5.49 9.17
C ARG A 83 -1.85 -5.99 7.75
N CYS A 84 -2.12 -5.08 6.83
CA CYS A 84 -2.37 -5.35 5.42
C CYS A 84 -1.41 -4.53 4.55
N PRO A 85 -0.08 -4.79 4.57
CA PRO A 85 0.88 -4.02 3.78
C PRO A 85 0.63 -4.19 2.28
N LEU A 86 1.00 -3.18 1.50
CA LEU A 86 0.85 -3.24 0.04
C LEU A 86 1.75 -4.31 -0.56
N VAL A 87 1.23 -5.01 -1.56
CA VAL A 87 2.02 -5.89 -2.43
C VAL A 87 3.12 -5.06 -3.10
N GLY A 88 4.33 -5.60 -3.21
CA GLY A 88 5.48 -4.92 -3.82
C GLY A 88 6.08 -3.77 -3.01
N ASP A 89 5.60 -3.54 -1.79
CA ASP A 89 6.11 -2.47 -0.95
C ASP A 89 7.40 -2.89 -0.23
N LYS A 90 8.52 -2.35 -0.69
CA LYS A 90 9.86 -2.68 -0.19
C LYS A 90 10.13 -2.12 1.22
N ILE A 91 9.43 -1.04 1.61
CA ILE A 91 9.65 -0.35 2.89
C ILE A 91 8.73 -0.90 3.99
N TYR A 92 7.45 -1.12 3.66
CA TYR A 92 6.41 -1.49 4.62
C TYR A 92 5.92 -2.93 4.49
N GLY A 93 6.39 -3.67 3.49
CA GLY A 93 6.01 -5.06 3.21
C GLY A 93 6.62 -6.11 4.16
N GLY A 94 6.90 -5.73 5.41
CA GLY A 94 7.30 -6.64 6.48
C GLY A 94 8.80 -6.68 6.79
N ASN A 95 9.70 -6.56 5.80
CA ASN A 95 11.14 -6.59 6.02
C ASN A 95 11.84 -5.42 5.32
N GLU A 96 12.47 -4.54 6.09
CA GLU A 96 13.22 -3.40 5.53
C GLU A 96 14.45 -3.82 4.70
N GLN A 97 14.95 -5.05 4.88
CA GLN A 97 16.04 -5.59 4.07
C GLN A 97 15.66 -5.64 2.59
N ASN A 98 14.37 -5.82 2.24
CA ASN A 98 13.91 -5.76 0.86
C ASN A 98 14.24 -4.43 0.16
N TYR A 99 14.17 -3.32 0.91
CA TYR A 99 14.52 -2.01 0.38
C TYR A 99 16.03 -1.86 0.21
N LEU A 100 16.81 -2.34 1.16
CA LEU A 100 18.27 -2.27 1.11
C LEU A 100 18.83 -3.15 -0.01
N ASP A 101 18.34 -4.39 -0.13
CA ASP A 101 18.70 -5.31 -1.22
C ASP A 101 18.36 -4.70 -2.60
N PHE A 102 17.20 -4.01 -2.68
CA PHE A 102 16.79 -3.37 -3.92
C PHE A 102 17.69 -2.19 -4.31
N ILE A 103 18.15 -1.39 -3.34
CA ILE A 103 19.09 -0.28 -3.62
C ILE A 103 20.43 -0.82 -4.09
N GLU A 104 20.90 -1.89 -3.47
CA GLU A 104 22.21 -2.47 -3.76
C GLU A 104 22.23 -3.26 -5.08
N SER A 105 21.21 -4.09 -5.32
CA SER A 105 21.22 -5.10 -6.38
C SER A 105 20.10 -4.94 -7.42
N GLY A 106 19.22 -3.93 -7.27
CA GLY A 106 18.05 -3.76 -8.12
C GLY A 106 16.98 -4.83 -7.91
N TRP A 107 16.17 -5.08 -8.94
CA TRP A 107 15.11 -6.08 -8.90
C TRP A 107 15.66 -7.48 -9.22
N THR A 108 15.71 -8.34 -8.24
CA THR A 108 16.24 -9.71 -8.33
C THR A 108 15.13 -10.76 -8.26
N PRO A 109 15.38 -12.02 -8.71
CA PRO A 109 14.44 -13.14 -8.54
C PRO A 109 14.07 -13.37 -7.06
N HIS A 110 14.99 -13.15 -6.14
CA HIS A 110 14.75 -13.25 -4.69
C HIS A 110 13.70 -12.21 -4.22
N LEU A 111 13.83 -10.97 -4.65
CA LEU A 111 12.84 -9.92 -4.35
C LEU A 111 11.51 -10.18 -5.06
N ALA A 112 11.52 -10.72 -6.28
CA ALA A 112 10.31 -11.07 -7.02
C ALA A 112 9.49 -12.14 -6.29
N ALA A 113 10.13 -13.17 -5.76
CA ALA A 113 9.46 -14.23 -4.99
C ALA A 113 8.80 -13.70 -3.70
N ARG A 114 9.34 -12.66 -3.08
CA ARG A 114 8.85 -12.11 -1.80
C ARG A 114 7.83 -10.98 -1.97
N LEU A 115 8.00 -10.15 -2.99
CA LEU A 115 7.24 -8.92 -3.17
C LEU A 115 6.19 -9.02 -4.25
N LEU A 116 6.27 -10.01 -5.14
CA LEU A 116 5.39 -10.29 -6.28
C LEU A 116 5.45 -9.23 -7.40
N LEU A 117 5.61 -7.95 -7.06
CA LEU A 117 5.69 -6.84 -8.02
C LEU A 117 6.93 -5.98 -7.77
N PRO A 118 7.55 -5.44 -8.85
CA PRO A 118 8.72 -4.57 -8.73
C PRO A 118 8.40 -3.17 -8.17
N ARG A 119 7.13 -2.81 -8.10
CA ARG A 119 6.61 -1.58 -7.50
C ARG A 119 5.52 -1.89 -6.48
N HIS A 120 5.24 -0.96 -5.57
CA HIS A 120 4.09 -1.11 -4.69
C HIS A 120 2.78 -1.03 -5.48
N ALA A 121 1.85 -1.95 -5.19
CA ALA A 121 0.56 -2.10 -5.86
C ALA A 121 -0.45 -1.02 -5.39
N LEU A 122 -0.07 0.25 -5.58
CA LEU A 122 -0.91 1.42 -5.34
C LEU A 122 -1.16 2.13 -6.68
N HIS A 123 -2.44 2.39 -6.97
CA HIS A 123 -2.87 2.99 -8.21
C HIS A 123 -3.90 4.09 -7.93
N ALA A 124 -3.73 5.25 -8.56
CA ALA A 124 -4.69 6.35 -8.50
C ALA A 124 -5.82 6.07 -9.50
N ALA A 125 -6.86 5.37 -9.05
CA ALA A 125 -7.96 4.91 -9.90
C ALA A 125 -8.95 6.04 -10.26
N ALA A 126 -9.12 7.03 -9.40
CA ALA A 126 -10.02 8.16 -9.63
C ALA A 126 -9.53 9.41 -8.92
N LEU A 127 -9.80 10.55 -9.53
CA LEU A 127 -9.56 11.87 -8.95
C LEU A 127 -10.73 12.79 -9.29
N ALA A 128 -11.23 13.52 -8.29
CA ALA A 128 -12.22 14.57 -8.47
C ALA A 128 -11.64 15.89 -7.93
N PHE A 129 -11.71 16.96 -8.72
CA PHE A 129 -11.20 18.27 -8.32
C PHE A 129 -12.02 19.42 -8.95
N PRO A 130 -12.14 20.57 -8.27
CA PRO A 130 -12.80 21.74 -8.84
C PRO A 130 -11.89 22.43 -9.87
N LEU A 131 -12.46 22.77 -11.02
CA LEU A 131 -11.80 23.57 -12.06
C LEU A 131 -12.84 24.51 -12.69
N ALA A 132 -12.60 25.82 -12.69
CA ALA A 132 -13.46 26.84 -13.27
C ALA A 132 -14.94 26.69 -12.89
N GLY A 133 -15.23 26.45 -11.60
CA GLY A 133 -16.61 26.30 -11.07
C GLY A 133 -17.30 24.97 -11.39
N ARG A 134 -16.59 24.01 -11.96
CA ARG A 134 -17.10 22.65 -12.25
C ARG A 134 -16.25 21.60 -11.51
N ILE A 135 -16.86 20.46 -11.18
CA ILE A 135 -16.12 19.29 -10.68
C ILE A 135 -15.68 18.47 -11.90
N ILE A 136 -14.38 18.30 -12.03
CA ILE A 136 -13.77 17.41 -13.02
C ILE A 136 -13.53 16.05 -12.35
N ASN A 137 -14.04 14.99 -12.99
CA ASN A 137 -13.79 13.61 -12.58
C ASN A 137 -12.89 12.93 -13.61
N VAL A 138 -11.81 12.36 -13.15
CA VAL A 138 -10.85 11.60 -13.97
C VAL A 138 -10.75 10.21 -13.40
N THR A 139 -10.76 9.19 -14.27
CA THR A 139 -10.56 7.79 -13.89
C THR A 139 -9.42 7.18 -14.68
N SER A 140 -8.76 6.21 -14.08
CA SER A 140 -7.67 5.44 -14.71
C SER A 140 -7.93 3.95 -14.48
N PRO A 141 -7.89 3.10 -15.53
CA PRO A 141 -8.11 1.67 -15.38
C PRO A 141 -6.98 1.03 -14.54
N MET A 142 -7.31 -0.08 -13.88
CA MET A 142 -6.33 -0.84 -13.11
C MET A 142 -5.19 -1.32 -14.02
N PRO A 143 -3.92 -1.14 -13.62
CA PRO A 143 -2.77 -1.65 -14.36
C PRO A 143 -2.78 -3.18 -14.51
N ASN A 144 -2.27 -3.66 -15.64
CA ASN A 144 -2.31 -5.09 -15.99
C ASN A 144 -1.59 -5.98 -14.98
N ASP A 145 -0.45 -5.55 -14.42
CA ASP A 145 0.29 -6.29 -13.40
C ASP A 145 -0.55 -6.54 -12.13
N MET A 146 -1.35 -5.57 -11.70
CA MET A 146 -2.27 -5.75 -10.58
C MET A 146 -3.47 -6.63 -10.95
N ARG A 147 -3.99 -6.48 -12.17
CA ARG A 147 -5.12 -7.30 -12.67
C ARG A 147 -4.74 -8.77 -12.74
N GLN A 148 -3.57 -9.08 -13.29
CA GLN A 148 -3.07 -10.44 -13.42
C GLN A 148 -2.98 -11.16 -12.06
N LEU A 149 -2.52 -10.47 -11.00
CA LEU A 149 -2.49 -11.07 -9.66
C LEU A 149 -3.89 -11.38 -9.10
N LEU A 150 -4.91 -10.59 -9.45
CA LEU A 150 -6.29 -10.86 -9.03
C LEU A 150 -6.91 -12.04 -9.81
N GLU A 151 -6.65 -12.11 -11.12
CA GLU A 151 -7.20 -13.13 -12.01
C GLU A 151 -6.54 -14.49 -11.76
N SER A 152 -5.25 -14.52 -11.44
CA SER A 152 -4.53 -15.76 -11.12
C SER A 152 -5.08 -16.48 -9.87
N GLY A 153 -5.82 -15.81 -9.01
CA GLY A 153 -6.47 -16.36 -7.82
C GLY A 153 -7.97 -16.65 -8.00
N ALA A 154 -8.53 -16.50 -9.20
CA ALA A 154 -9.99 -16.61 -9.43
C ALA A 154 -10.43 -17.95 -10.05
N HIS A 155 -9.58 -19.00 -10.03
CA HIS A 155 -9.88 -20.33 -10.56
C HIS A 155 -9.94 -21.39 -9.49
#